data_a569d29c76da591ac55d2f940bf7a71e
#
_entry.id   a569d29c76da591ac55d2f940bf7a71e
#
_cell.length_a   1.000
_cell.length_b   1.000
_cell.length_c   1.000
_cell.angle_alpha   90.00
_cell.angle_beta   90.00
_cell.angle_gamma   90.00
#
_symmetry.space_group_name_H-M   'P 1'
#
loop_
_entity.id
_entity.type
_entity.pdbx_description
1 polymer ?
#
loop_
_entity_poly.entity_id
_entity_poly.type
_entity_poly.pdbx_seq_one_letter_code
_entity_poly.pdbx_strand_id
1 'polypeptide(L)'
;MTLRELNRATLARQMLLAREKRPLVKAIERLLGLQAQLPRPPFTGLWSRLEAFTRADLATAVNTRTVVRGTSMRGTIHLMTAADFLKFRGCLQPSLDLGMRTILGERAETLDLPALLAVARTYFRQPHHFEDVRDHLISKFSGGDERAMGYVVRMGLPLVQVPSADAWAYPAQADFVSAATWLGKPVAACGALGPLVLRYLAAYGPATVRDAQAWTGLSNLEATFAGLGDRLVTVPGPNGKPLFDLPGAPRPDADTPAPVRFLPEWDSVIVTRADERIVAKADRPRVFLPGLRVAALVLVDGMAAATWKVSATSRKATLQIESFKTWPVAVRREVLAEGESLLRFVEPQAKTFDVEVTT
;
A
#
# COMPACT_ATOMS: atom_id res chain seq x y z
N MET A 1 -16.89 19.30 7.71
CA MET A 1 -17.26 17.94 7.27
C MET A 1 -17.38 17.02 8.46
N THR A 2 -18.37 16.14 8.46
CA THR A 2 -18.55 15.05 9.43
C THR A 2 -17.61 13.88 9.11
N LEU A 3 -17.44 12.94 10.04
CA LEU A 3 -16.68 11.70 9.76
C LEU A 3 -17.28 10.89 8.60
N ARG A 4 -18.61 10.90 8.46
CA ARG A 4 -19.30 10.16 7.39
C ARG A 4 -19.06 10.80 6.02
N GLU A 5 -19.06 12.13 5.90
CA GLU A 5 -18.68 12.83 4.67
C GLU A 5 -17.20 12.58 4.31
N LEU A 6 -16.31 12.57 5.30
CA LEU A 6 -14.90 12.21 5.09
C LEU A 6 -14.73 10.75 4.66
N ASN A 7 -15.53 9.84 5.21
CA ASN A 7 -15.58 8.46 4.74
C ASN A 7 -15.96 8.41 3.26
N ARG A 8 -17.06 9.05 2.86
CA ARG A 8 -17.54 9.06 1.47
C ARG A 8 -16.52 9.69 0.51
N ALA A 9 -15.90 10.80 0.88
CA ALA A 9 -14.82 11.42 0.11
C ALA A 9 -13.62 10.47 -0.09
N THR A 10 -13.23 9.75 0.96
CA THR A 10 -12.15 8.77 0.89
C THR A 10 -12.53 7.60 -0.02
N LEU A 11 -13.71 7.00 0.15
CA LEU A 11 -14.16 5.88 -0.66
C LEU A 11 -14.30 6.23 -2.14
N ALA A 12 -14.81 7.44 -2.47
CA ALA A 12 -14.90 7.94 -3.84
C ALA A 12 -13.54 8.03 -4.51
N ARG A 13 -12.53 8.59 -3.81
CA ARG A 13 -11.16 8.75 -4.33
C ARG A 13 -10.43 7.42 -4.47
N GLN A 14 -10.78 6.47 -3.62
CA GLN A 14 -10.24 5.12 -3.58
C GLN A 14 -10.99 4.14 -4.49
N MET A 15 -11.97 4.60 -5.29
CA MET A 15 -12.78 3.74 -6.18
C MET A 15 -13.51 2.62 -5.41
N LEU A 16 -13.98 2.91 -4.20
CA LEU A 16 -14.65 1.94 -3.32
C LEU A 16 -16.16 2.18 -3.19
N LEU A 17 -16.70 3.35 -3.56
CA LEU A 17 -18.15 3.58 -3.67
C LEU A 17 -18.74 2.81 -4.86
N ALA A 18 -18.00 2.76 -5.96
CA ALA A 18 -18.30 1.89 -7.10
C ALA A 18 -16.97 1.36 -7.66
N ARG A 19 -16.98 0.15 -8.23
CA ARG A 19 -15.87 -0.28 -9.07
C ARG A 19 -15.83 0.60 -10.31
N GLU A 20 -14.62 1.02 -10.72
CA GLU A 20 -14.46 1.90 -11.87
C GLU A 20 -13.96 1.13 -13.09
N LYS A 21 -14.50 1.47 -14.25
CA LYS A 21 -14.01 1.03 -15.55
C LYS A 21 -12.82 1.91 -15.95
N ARG A 22 -11.67 1.65 -15.35
CA ARG A 22 -10.45 2.45 -15.48
C ARG A 22 -9.27 1.58 -15.92
N PRO A 23 -8.38 2.07 -16.81
CA PRO A 23 -7.14 1.37 -17.12
C PRO A 23 -6.31 1.11 -15.86
N LEU A 24 -5.78 -0.10 -15.70
CA LEU A 24 -5.06 -0.57 -14.52
C LEU A 24 -3.97 0.39 -14.05
N VAL A 25 -3.09 0.82 -14.98
CA VAL A 25 -1.98 1.74 -14.65
C VAL A 25 -2.51 3.07 -14.11
N LYS A 26 -3.63 3.57 -14.66
CA LYS A 26 -4.27 4.81 -14.18
C LYS A 26 -4.94 4.64 -12.81
N ALA A 27 -5.43 3.45 -12.50
CA ALA A 27 -5.93 3.14 -11.16
C ALA A 27 -4.81 3.11 -10.12
N ILE A 28 -3.70 2.42 -10.41
CA ILE A 28 -2.52 2.39 -9.53
C ILE A 28 -1.93 3.79 -9.36
N GLU A 29 -1.85 4.57 -10.45
CA GLU A 29 -1.43 5.96 -10.43
C GLU A 29 -2.33 6.80 -9.49
N ARG A 30 -3.67 6.67 -9.59
CA ARG A 30 -4.62 7.38 -8.73
C ARG A 30 -4.46 7.04 -7.25
N LEU A 31 -4.18 5.78 -6.93
CA LEU A 31 -3.96 5.31 -5.56
C LEU A 31 -2.58 5.70 -4.99
N LEU A 32 -1.68 6.23 -5.83
CA LEU A 32 -0.28 6.50 -5.50
C LEU A 32 0.45 5.23 -5.01
N GLY A 33 0.02 4.08 -5.51
CA GLY A 33 0.51 2.76 -5.17
C GLY A 33 -0.34 2.01 -4.13
N LEU A 34 -0.04 0.73 -3.99
CA LEU A 34 -0.65 -0.17 -3.00
C LEU A 34 0.46 -0.79 -2.15
N GLN A 35 0.27 -0.88 -0.85
CA GLN A 35 1.22 -1.63 -0.01
C GLN A 35 1.20 -3.10 -0.41
N ALA A 36 2.39 -3.68 -0.56
CA ALA A 36 2.60 -4.97 -1.21
C ALA A 36 3.63 -5.82 -0.46
N GLN A 37 3.50 -5.93 0.87
CA GLN A 37 4.40 -6.76 1.69
C GLN A 37 4.33 -8.23 1.28
N LEU A 38 3.14 -8.70 0.92
CA LEU A 38 2.91 -9.98 0.27
C LEU A 38 2.53 -9.74 -1.20
N PRO A 39 2.74 -10.72 -2.10
CA PRO A 39 2.37 -10.60 -3.51
C PRO A 39 0.85 -10.46 -3.75
N ARG A 40 0.02 -11.20 -3.01
CA ARG A 40 -1.45 -11.31 -3.20
C ARG A 40 -2.25 -10.03 -2.89
N PRO A 41 -2.04 -9.27 -1.78
CA PRO A 41 -2.85 -8.14 -1.39
C PRO A 41 -3.13 -7.11 -2.49
N PRO A 42 -2.17 -6.67 -3.33
CA PRO A 42 -2.44 -5.73 -4.41
C PRO A 42 -3.50 -6.22 -5.42
N PHE A 43 -3.53 -7.52 -5.71
CA PHE A 43 -4.53 -8.10 -6.63
C PHE A 43 -5.94 -7.99 -6.05
N THR A 44 -6.11 -8.35 -4.78
CA THR A 44 -7.39 -8.19 -4.08
C THR A 44 -7.79 -6.72 -3.96
N GLY A 45 -6.82 -5.84 -3.67
CA GLY A 45 -7.07 -4.40 -3.58
C GLY A 45 -7.56 -3.81 -4.91
N LEU A 46 -7.01 -4.23 -6.03
CA LEU A 46 -7.44 -3.80 -7.37
C LEU A 46 -8.78 -4.43 -7.77
N TRP A 47 -9.00 -5.70 -7.45
CA TRP A 47 -10.29 -6.36 -7.68
C TRP A 47 -11.45 -5.64 -6.97
N SER A 48 -11.24 -5.17 -5.75
CA SER A 48 -12.26 -4.42 -5.02
C SER A 48 -12.60 -3.06 -5.63
N ARG A 49 -11.72 -2.53 -6.50
CA ARG A 49 -11.78 -1.16 -7.05
C ARG A 49 -12.12 -1.08 -8.53
N LEU A 50 -11.80 -2.12 -9.31
CA LEU A 50 -11.93 -2.10 -10.76
C LEU A 50 -12.99 -3.08 -11.25
N GLU A 51 -13.74 -2.66 -12.28
CA GLU A 51 -14.62 -3.55 -13.03
C GLU A 51 -13.79 -4.51 -13.89
N ALA A 52 -14.23 -5.75 -13.99
CA ALA A 52 -13.66 -6.79 -14.85
C ALA A 52 -12.13 -6.99 -14.70
N PHE A 53 -11.53 -6.59 -13.58
CA PHE A 53 -10.10 -6.79 -13.32
C PHE A 53 -9.76 -8.28 -13.19
N THR A 54 -8.73 -8.69 -13.91
CA THR A 54 -8.19 -10.05 -13.87
C THR A 54 -6.78 -10.08 -13.31
N ARG A 55 -6.33 -11.25 -12.84
CA ARG A 55 -4.93 -11.41 -12.42
C ARG A 55 -3.95 -11.18 -13.57
N ALA A 56 -4.32 -11.58 -14.79
CA ALA A 56 -3.51 -11.41 -15.99
C ALA A 56 -3.20 -9.94 -16.29
N ASP A 57 -4.13 -9.03 -15.99
CA ASP A 57 -3.92 -7.59 -16.21
C ASP A 57 -2.74 -7.07 -15.39
N LEU A 58 -2.68 -7.41 -14.10
CA LEU A 58 -1.57 -6.99 -13.25
C LEU A 58 -0.29 -7.76 -13.57
N ALA A 59 -0.37 -9.06 -13.82
CA ALA A 59 0.77 -9.87 -14.24
C ALA A 59 1.41 -9.30 -15.52
N THR A 60 0.60 -8.91 -16.51
CA THR A 60 1.08 -8.24 -17.72
C THR A 60 1.75 -6.92 -17.40
N ALA A 61 1.14 -6.07 -16.56
CA ALA A 61 1.70 -4.76 -16.22
C ALA A 61 3.05 -4.84 -15.51
N VAL A 62 3.26 -5.83 -14.62
CA VAL A 62 4.57 -6.01 -13.96
C VAL A 62 5.60 -6.62 -14.91
N ASN A 63 5.23 -7.57 -15.77
CA ASN A 63 6.13 -8.17 -16.75
C ASN A 63 6.54 -7.18 -17.85
N THR A 64 5.66 -6.27 -18.25
CA THR A 64 5.99 -5.17 -19.17
C THR A 64 6.68 -3.99 -18.49
N ARG A 65 6.97 -4.09 -17.20
CA ARG A 65 7.66 -3.08 -16.38
C ARG A 65 6.94 -1.73 -16.31
N THR A 66 5.65 -1.69 -16.61
CA THR A 66 4.82 -0.48 -16.44
C THR A 66 4.43 -0.28 -14.97
N VAL A 67 4.48 -1.37 -14.20
CA VAL A 67 4.27 -1.41 -12.75
C VAL A 67 5.44 -2.12 -12.11
N VAL A 68 5.89 -1.67 -10.96
CA VAL A 68 7.01 -2.24 -10.20
C VAL A 68 6.63 -2.44 -8.75
N ARG A 69 7.28 -3.42 -8.11
CA ARG A 69 7.16 -3.70 -6.68
C ARG A 69 8.51 -3.45 -6.01
N GLY A 70 8.57 -2.49 -5.07
CA GLY A 70 9.82 -2.12 -4.43
C GLY A 70 9.64 -1.34 -3.14
N THR A 71 10.74 -1.11 -2.40
CA THR A 71 10.72 -0.35 -1.14
C THR A 71 10.43 1.13 -1.42
N SER A 72 9.39 1.66 -0.75
CA SER A 72 8.89 3.00 -0.94
C SER A 72 8.43 3.61 0.39
N MET A 73 7.21 4.14 0.49
CA MET A 73 6.69 4.85 1.66
C MET A 73 6.93 4.07 2.96
N ARG A 74 7.39 4.75 4.01
CA ARG A 74 7.61 4.20 5.37
C ARG A 74 8.56 2.99 5.41
N GLY A 75 9.39 2.78 4.36
CA GLY A 75 10.29 1.62 4.29
C GLY A 75 9.59 0.28 4.00
N THR A 76 8.33 0.31 3.58
CA THR A 76 7.58 -0.89 3.21
C THR A 76 7.56 -1.10 1.68
N ILE A 77 7.31 -2.35 1.27
CA ILE A 77 7.23 -2.68 -0.15
C ILE A 77 5.88 -2.20 -0.70
N HIS A 78 5.92 -1.52 -1.83
CA HIS A 78 4.75 -1.03 -2.54
C HIS A 78 4.75 -1.46 -4.00
N LEU A 79 3.57 -1.69 -4.53
CA LEU A 79 3.30 -1.80 -5.96
C LEU A 79 2.95 -0.40 -6.48
N MET A 80 3.74 0.12 -7.42
CA MET A 80 3.59 1.47 -7.98
C MET A 80 3.72 1.45 -9.50
N THR A 81 3.22 2.48 -10.18
CA THR A 81 3.60 2.67 -11.57
C THR A 81 5.11 2.94 -11.65
N ALA A 82 5.76 2.44 -12.69
CA ALA A 82 7.19 2.70 -12.90
C ALA A 82 7.50 4.21 -12.95
N ALA A 83 6.61 4.99 -13.56
CA ALA A 83 6.72 6.44 -13.63
C ALA A 83 6.70 7.10 -12.24
N ASP A 84 5.77 6.71 -11.37
CA ASP A 84 5.69 7.24 -10.01
C ASP A 84 6.87 6.78 -9.13
N PHE A 85 7.31 5.53 -9.27
CA PHE A 85 8.47 5.03 -8.57
C PHE A 85 9.72 5.83 -8.96
N LEU A 86 9.99 6.01 -10.25
CA LEU A 86 11.12 6.82 -10.72
C LEU A 86 11.04 8.26 -10.26
N LYS A 87 9.84 8.84 -10.20
CA LYS A 87 9.62 10.24 -9.83
C LYS A 87 9.72 10.49 -8.33
N PHE A 88 9.13 9.61 -7.50
CA PHE A 88 8.92 9.90 -6.08
C PHE A 88 9.83 9.14 -5.13
N ARG A 89 10.44 8.00 -5.56
CA ARG A 89 11.27 7.20 -4.66
C ARG A 89 12.44 7.99 -4.06
N GLY A 90 13.06 8.88 -4.83
CA GLY A 90 14.12 9.76 -4.33
C GLY A 90 13.63 10.74 -3.26
N CYS A 91 12.41 11.25 -3.38
CA CYS A 91 11.82 12.16 -2.38
C CYS A 91 11.53 11.47 -1.04
N LEU A 92 11.41 10.15 -1.03
CA LEU A 92 11.16 9.38 0.19
C LEU A 92 12.45 8.99 0.92
N GLN A 93 13.63 9.21 0.32
CA GLN A 93 14.90 8.80 0.92
C GLN A 93 15.11 9.34 2.34
N PRO A 94 14.79 10.60 2.68
CA PRO A 94 14.94 11.09 4.05
C PRO A 94 14.14 10.29 5.09
N SER A 95 12.93 9.82 4.73
CA SER A 95 12.11 8.96 5.58
C SER A 95 12.75 7.58 5.76
N LEU A 96 13.33 7.03 4.71
CA LEU A 96 14.00 5.73 4.75
C LEU A 96 15.28 5.77 5.57
N ASP A 97 16.04 6.84 5.44
CA ASP A 97 17.27 7.07 6.24
C ASP A 97 16.95 7.23 7.73
N LEU A 98 15.90 7.98 8.05
CA LEU A 98 15.44 8.14 9.43
C LEU A 98 14.97 6.79 10.00
N GLY A 99 14.13 6.06 9.27
CA GLY A 99 13.66 4.73 9.68
C GLY A 99 14.80 3.73 9.86
N MET A 100 15.80 3.77 8.98
CA MET A 100 17.00 2.94 9.07
C MET A 100 17.77 3.26 10.35
N ARG A 101 18.09 4.51 10.61
CA ARG A 101 18.81 4.94 11.82
C ARG A 101 18.04 4.58 13.09
N THR A 102 16.73 4.78 13.11
CA THR A 102 15.87 4.44 14.26
C THR A 102 15.90 2.94 14.58
N ILE A 103 15.87 2.08 13.55
CA ILE A 103 15.85 0.61 13.73
C ILE A 103 17.23 0.05 14.06
N LEU A 104 18.28 0.58 13.43
CA LEU A 104 19.63 0.07 13.63
C LEU A 104 20.30 0.64 14.88
N GLY A 105 19.99 1.88 15.27
CA GLY A 105 20.66 2.56 16.38
C GLY A 105 22.19 2.55 16.20
N GLU A 106 22.91 2.22 17.25
CA GLU A 106 24.39 2.15 17.27
C GLU A 106 24.99 1.18 16.23
N ARG A 107 24.24 0.16 15.79
CA ARG A 107 24.71 -0.76 14.73
C ARG A 107 24.95 -0.07 13.40
N ALA A 108 24.30 1.06 13.13
CA ALA A 108 24.53 1.84 11.91
C ALA A 108 25.85 2.63 11.99
N GLU A 109 26.30 3.02 13.20
CA GLU A 109 27.49 3.85 13.41
C GLU A 109 28.79 3.09 13.12
N THR A 110 28.76 1.77 13.23
CA THR A 110 29.92 0.90 12.96
C THR A 110 30.11 0.57 11.48
N LEU A 111 29.18 0.98 10.61
CA LEU A 111 29.18 0.65 9.19
C LEU A 111 29.64 1.82 8.32
N ASP A 112 30.54 1.57 7.39
CA ASP A 112 30.83 2.51 6.29
C ASP A 112 29.69 2.46 5.27
N LEU A 113 28.64 3.26 5.52
CA LEU A 113 27.43 3.27 4.68
C LEU A 113 27.72 3.61 3.21
N PRO A 114 28.58 4.62 2.87
CA PRO A 114 28.93 4.92 1.49
C PRO A 114 29.59 3.75 0.76
N ALA A 115 30.59 3.12 1.37
CA ALA A 115 31.29 1.99 0.78
C ALA A 115 30.37 0.78 0.60
N LEU A 116 29.55 0.46 1.61
CA LEU A 116 28.57 -0.63 1.58
C LEU A 116 27.55 -0.43 0.46
N LEU A 117 26.98 0.77 0.34
CA LEU A 117 26.02 1.10 -0.72
C LEU A 117 26.66 1.08 -2.12
N ALA A 118 27.94 1.45 -2.25
CA ALA A 118 28.67 1.39 -3.51
C ALA A 118 28.83 -0.07 -4.00
N VAL A 119 29.25 -0.97 -3.10
CA VAL A 119 29.37 -2.41 -3.37
C VAL A 119 28.00 -2.99 -3.75
N ALA A 120 26.98 -2.75 -2.94
CA ALA A 120 25.64 -3.26 -3.21
C ALA A 120 25.00 -2.70 -4.49
N ARG A 121 25.28 -1.44 -4.85
CA ARG A 121 24.82 -0.84 -6.10
C ARG A 121 25.41 -1.56 -7.32
N THR A 122 26.65 -1.99 -7.25
CA THR A 122 27.28 -2.78 -8.32
C THR A 122 26.69 -4.17 -8.38
N TYR A 123 26.47 -4.80 -7.24
CA TYR A 123 25.88 -6.13 -7.12
C TYR A 123 24.49 -6.19 -7.74
N PHE A 124 23.59 -5.29 -7.39
CA PHE A 124 22.22 -5.23 -7.91
C PHE A 124 22.09 -4.65 -9.34
N ARG A 125 23.17 -4.58 -10.12
CA ARG A 125 23.05 -4.40 -11.58
C ARG A 125 22.46 -5.62 -12.27
N GLN A 126 22.52 -6.79 -11.62
CA GLN A 126 21.85 -8.02 -12.02
C GLN A 126 20.83 -8.42 -10.95
N PRO A 127 19.81 -9.22 -11.30
CA PRO A 127 18.90 -9.79 -10.31
C PRO A 127 19.63 -10.71 -9.34
N HIS A 128 19.38 -10.53 -8.04
CA HIS A 128 19.92 -11.38 -6.99
C HIS A 128 18.92 -11.54 -5.85
N HIS A 129 18.99 -12.69 -5.20
CA HIS A 129 18.29 -12.92 -3.95
C HIS A 129 18.81 -11.98 -2.86
N PHE A 130 17.92 -11.49 -2.01
CA PHE A 130 18.34 -10.51 -0.99
C PHE A 130 19.22 -11.14 0.08
N GLU A 131 19.14 -12.46 0.30
CA GLU A 131 20.03 -13.19 1.22
C GLU A 131 21.45 -13.27 0.66
N ASP A 132 21.62 -13.48 -0.64
CA ASP A 132 22.94 -13.59 -1.28
C ASP A 132 23.74 -12.27 -1.18
N VAL A 133 23.06 -11.11 -1.15
CA VAL A 133 23.77 -9.85 -0.96
C VAL A 133 24.40 -9.73 0.42
N ARG A 134 23.79 -10.33 1.45
CA ARG A 134 24.36 -10.32 2.80
C ARG A 134 25.69 -11.08 2.81
N ASP A 135 25.71 -12.27 2.24
CA ASP A 135 26.94 -13.10 2.12
C ASP A 135 28.02 -12.37 1.32
N HIS A 136 27.61 -11.73 0.22
CA HIS A 136 28.52 -10.90 -0.58
C HIS A 136 29.10 -9.74 0.22
N LEU A 137 28.28 -9.03 1.02
CA LEU A 137 28.74 -7.91 1.85
C LEU A 137 29.66 -8.38 2.97
N ILE A 138 29.35 -9.50 3.66
CA ILE A 138 30.21 -10.07 4.70
C ILE A 138 31.59 -10.41 4.13
N SER A 139 31.65 -10.94 2.91
CA SER A 139 32.93 -11.25 2.25
C SER A 139 33.79 -10.01 1.95
N LYS A 140 33.20 -8.81 1.93
CA LYS A 140 33.88 -7.52 1.66
C LYS A 140 34.13 -6.68 2.90
N PHE A 141 33.25 -6.80 3.91
CA PHE A 141 33.28 -6.01 5.15
C PHE A 141 33.35 -6.96 6.34
N SER A 142 34.56 -7.33 6.75
CA SER A 142 34.79 -8.25 7.87
C SER A 142 34.29 -7.64 9.19
N GLY A 143 33.61 -8.47 10.01
CA GLY A 143 33.18 -8.09 11.36
C GLY A 143 31.93 -7.21 11.47
N GLY A 144 31.24 -6.92 10.35
CA GLY A 144 30.01 -6.15 10.35
C GLY A 144 28.76 -6.99 10.72
N ASP A 145 27.73 -6.31 11.25
CA ASP A 145 26.42 -6.92 11.49
C ASP A 145 25.72 -7.18 10.14
N GLU A 146 25.61 -8.44 9.78
CA GLU A 146 25.00 -8.92 8.54
C GLU A 146 23.58 -8.37 8.31
N ARG A 147 22.74 -8.41 9.37
CA ARG A 147 21.36 -7.94 9.28
C ARG A 147 21.30 -6.42 9.11
N ALA A 148 22.19 -5.70 9.79
CA ALA A 148 22.29 -4.27 9.65
C ALA A 148 22.73 -3.87 8.25
N MET A 149 23.76 -4.54 7.67
CA MET A 149 24.20 -4.30 6.29
C MET A 149 23.08 -4.55 5.27
N GLY A 150 22.37 -5.66 5.38
CA GLY A 150 21.22 -5.94 4.51
C GLY A 150 20.11 -4.89 4.63
N TYR A 151 19.84 -4.41 5.86
CA TYR A 151 18.83 -3.39 6.08
C TYR A 151 19.24 -2.03 5.48
N VAL A 152 20.51 -1.63 5.62
CA VAL A 152 21.07 -0.43 4.97
C VAL A 152 20.88 -0.47 3.47
N VAL A 153 21.19 -1.61 2.83
CA VAL A 153 21.01 -1.77 1.37
C VAL A 153 19.56 -1.61 0.97
N ARG A 154 18.64 -2.27 1.70
CA ARG A 154 17.19 -2.19 1.42
C ARG A 154 16.65 -0.77 1.51
N MET A 155 17.11 0.00 2.47
CA MET A 155 16.64 1.38 2.68
C MET A 155 17.38 2.38 1.78
N GLY A 156 18.68 2.17 1.55
CA GLY A 156 19.55 3.11 0.85
C GLY A 156 19.47 3.00 -0.68
N LEU A 157 19.12 1.84 -1.24
CA LEU A 157 19.05 1.66 -2.68
C LEU A 157 17.61 1.58 -3.21
N PRO A 158 17.31 2.21 -4.34
CA PRO A 158 16.03 2.08 -5.02
C PRO A 158 15.97 0.73 -5.77
N LEU A 159 15.68 -0.33 -5.05
CA LEU A 159 15.57 -1.68 -5.59
C LEU A 159 14.11 -2.01 -5.90
N VAL A 160 13.92 -2.79 -6.97
CA VAL A 160 12.63 -3.37 -7.35
C VAL A 160 12.75 -4.89 -7.43
N GLN A 161 11.64 -5.57 -7.21
CA GLN A 161 11.58 -7.03 -7.30
C GLN A 161 11.35 -7.47 -8.75
N VAL A 162 11.98 -8.59 -9.09
CA VAL A 162 11.80 -9.24 -10.41
C VAL A 162 10.54 -10.09 -10.36
N PRO A 163 9.59 -9.89 -11.30
CA PRO A 163 8.39 -10.71 -11.37
C PRO A 163 8.72 -12.14 -11.85
N SER A 164 7.80 -13.05 -11.59
CA SER A 164 7.87 -14.45 -12.00
C SER A 164 6.53 -14.91 -12.62
N ALA A 165 6.49 -16.15 -13.07
CA ALA A 165 5.27 -16.79 -13.56
C ALA A 165 4.34 -17.29 -12.44
N ASP A 166 4.63 -16.98 -11.18
CA ASP A 166 3.79 -17.34 -10.05
C ASP A 166 2.39 -16.73 -10.13
N ALA A 167 1.43 -17.37 -9.48
CA ALA A 167 0.01 -16.98 -9.51
C ALA A 167 -0.26 -15.51 -9.14
N TRP A 168 0.66 -14.87 -8.39
CA TRP A 168 0.58 -13.49 -7.94
C TRP A 168 1.75 -12.65 -8.49
N ALA A 169 2.29 -13.06 -9.64
CA ALA A 169 3.39 -12.42 -10.38
C ALA A 169 4.72 -12.27 -9.63
N TYR A 170 4.81 -12.71 -8.39
CA TYR A 170 6.03 -12.70 -7.59
C TYR A 170 6.11 -13.94 -6.70
N PRO A 171 7.28 -14.58 -6.56
CA PRO A 171 7.49 -15.60 -5.55
C PRO A 171 7.49 -14.98 -4.14
N ALA A 172 7.39 -15.83 -3.12
CA ALA A 172 7.46 -15.39 -1.72
C ALA A 172 8.78 -14.64 -1.43
N GLN A 173 9.86 -15.12 -2.02
CA GLN A 173 11.19 -14.51 -1.98
C GLN A 173 11.62 -14.18 -3.41
N ALA A 174 11.32 -12.96 -3.85
CA ALA A 174 11.68 -12.49 -5.18
C ALA A 174 13.10 -11.93 -5.21
N ASP A 175 13.78 -12.09 -6.34
CA ASP A 175 15.03 -11.40 -6.63
C ASP A 175 14.82 -9.89 -6.66
N PHE A 176 15.87 -9.15 -6.30
CA PHE A 176 15.91 -7.70 -6.40
C PHE A 176 16.91 -7.27 -7.48
N VAL A 177 16.63 -6.14 -8.07
CA VAL A 177 17.49 -5.49 -9.06
C VAL A 177 17.39 -3.97 -8.88
N SER A 178 18.43 -3.24 -9.27
CA SER A 178 18.39 -1.78 -9.33
C SER A 178 17.24 -1.31 -10.21
N ALA A 179 16.40 -0.42 -9.70
CA ALA A 179 15.30 0.18 -10.46
C ALA A 179 15.80 0.87 -11.75
N ALA A 180 16.97 1.51 -11.67
CA ALA A 180 17.57 2.17 -12.84
C ALA A 180 17.94 1.16 -13.94
N THR A 181 18.51 0.03 -13.56
CA THR A 181 18.83 -1.07 -14.51
C THR A 181 17.56 -1.69 -15.07
N TRP A 182 16.59 -1.98 -14.19
CA TRP A 182 15.35 -2.65 -14.58
C TRP A 182 14.49 -1.83 -15.53
N LEU A 183 14.41 -0.50 -15.27
CA LEU A 183 13.57 0.43 -16.02
C LEU A 183 14.30 1.18 -17.13
N GLY A 184 15.63 1.04 -17.21
CA GLY A 184 16.45 1.74 -18.20
C GLY A 184 16.52 3.27 -17.99
N LYS A 185 16.11 3.76 -16.80
CA LYS A 185 16.06 5.19 -16.47
C LYS A 185 16.45 5.39 -15.00
N PRO A 186 17.21 6.44 -14.67
CA PRO A 186 17.57 6.74 -13.29
C PRO A 186 16.34 7.12 -12.47
N VAL A 187 16.36 6.80 -11.17
CA VAL A 187 15.43 7.36 -10.20
C VAL A 187 15.75 8.85 -10.02
N ALA A 188 14.74 9.70 -10.15
CA ALA A 188 14.92 11.14 -10.02
C ALA A 188 15.36 11.52 -8.59
N ALA A 189 16.29 12.45 -8.50
CA ALA A 189 16.52 13.18 -7.25
C ALA A 189 15.25 13.95 -6.86
N CYS A 190 15.03 14.15 -5.56
CA CYS A 190 13.89 14.94 -5.11
C CYS A 190 14.08 16.41 -5.49
N GLY A 191 13.24 16.94 -6.38
CA GLY A 191 13.19 18.38 -6.66
C GLY A 191 12.32 19.11 -5.64
N ALA A 192 11.02 18.79 -5.64
CA ALA A 192 10.06 19.42 -4.75
C ALA A 192 9.01 18.39 -4.26
N LEU A 193 8.53 18.54 -3.03
CA LEU A 193 7.54 17.66 -2.42
C LEU A 193 6.09 18.02 -2.80
N GLY A 194 5.85 19.21 -3.33
CA GLY A 194 4.50 19.66 -3.72
C GLY A 194 3.75 18.67 -4.62
N PRO A 195 4.34 18.14 -5.70
CA PRO A 195 3.68 17.12 -6.53
C PRO A 195 3.30 15.86 -5.77
N LEU A 196 4.11 15.39 -4.81
CA LEU A 196 3.80 14.23 -3.98
C LEU A 196 2.62 14.52 -3.05
N VAL A 197 2.60 15.70 -2.41
CA VAL A 197 1.49 16.14 -1.53
C VAL A 197 0.18 16.23 -2.31
N LEU A 198 0.18 16.80 -3.52
CA LEU A 198 -1.02 16.88 -4.35
C LEU A 198 -1.54 15.49 -4.75
N ARG A 199 -0.64 14.57 -5.11
CA ARG A 199 -1.00 13.19 -5.41
C ARG A 199 -1.57 12.47 -4.18
N TYR A 200 -0.98 12.70 -3.00
CA TYR A 200 -1.51 12.18 -1.73
C TYR A 200 -2.94 12.72 -1.47
N LEU A 201 -3.16 14.03 -1.58
CA LEU A 201 -4.49 14.60 -1.37
C LEU A 201 -5.52 14.11 -2.41
N ALA A 202 -5.12 13.91 -3.66
CA ALA A 202 -5.99 13.34 -4.68
C ALA A 202 -6.47 11.92 -4.34
N ALA A 203 -5.63 11.12 -3.69
CA ALA A 203 -5.92 9.73 -3.33
C ALA A 203 -6.57 9.59 -1.93
N TYR A 204 -6.18 10.46 -0.98
CA TYR A 204 -6.49 10.27 0.45
C TYR A 204 -7.11 11.48 1.13
N GLY A 205 -7.21 12.64 0.45
CA GLY A 205 -7.83 13.84 1.03
C GLY A 205 -9.34 13.70 1.28
N PRO A 206 -9.96 14.66 2.01
CA PRO A 206 -9.32 15.73 2.78
C PRO A 206 -8.47 15.23 3.91
N ALA A 207 -7.35 15.90 4.22
CA ALA A 207 -6.38 15.42 5.20
C ALA A 207 -5.63 16.58 5.89
N THR A 208 -5.07 16.29 7.05
CA THR A 208 -4.12 17.18 7.73
C THR A 208 -2.71 17.00 7.19
N VAL A 209 -1.80 17.95 7.48
CA VAL A 209 -0.35 17.78 7.24
C VAL A 209 0.16 16.52 7.94
N ARG A 210 -0.29 16.28 9.18
CA ARG A 210 0.10 15.10 9.96
C ARG A 210 -0.29 13.78 9.28
N ASP A 211 -1.47 13.73 8.63
CA ASP A 211 -1.88 12.54 7.86
C ASP A 211 -0.95 12.29 6.67
N ALA A 212 -0.57 13.35 5.95
CA ALA A 212 0.37 13.25 4.84
C ALA A 212 1.76 12.80 5.32
N GLN A 213 2.23 13.32 6.45
CA GLN A 213 3.48 12.91 7.09
C GLN A 213 3.43 11.43 7.52
N ALA A 214 2.34 11.00 8.14
CA ALA A 214 2.16 9.61 8.54
C ALA A 214 2.12 8.66 7.34
N TRP A 215 1.53 9.10 6.22
CA TRP A 215 1.42 8.28 5.01
C TRP A 215 2.76 8.18 4.25
N THR A 216 3.46 9.30 4.08
CA THR A 216 4.74 9.33 3.36
C THR A 216 5.91 8.81 4.22
N GLY A 217 5.82 8.94 5.53
CA GLY A 217 6.92 8.81 6.49
C GLY A 217 7.83 10.04 6.56
N LEU A 218 7.55 11.08 5.76
CA LEU A 218 8.30 12.34 5.78
C LEU A 218 7.87 13.20 6.97
N SER A 219 8.74 14.08 7.42
CA SER A 219 8.48 15.12 8.43
C SER A 219 8.53 16.51 7.79
N ASN A 220 8.06 17.51 8.54
CA ASN A 220 8.19 18.93 8.18
C ASN A 220 7.55 19.29 6.82
N LEU A 221 6.35 18.75 6.54
CA LEU A 221 5.61 19.07 5.31
C LEU A 221 4.84 20.39 5.39
N GLU A 222 4.83 21.10 6.53
CA GLU A 222 4.08 22.35 6.74
C GLU A 222 4.46 23.41 5.70
N ALA A 223 5.75 23.62 5.45
CA ALA A 223 6.23 24.56 4.44
C ALA A 223 5.83 24.15 3.02
N THR A 224 5.79 22.83 2.74
CA THR A 224 5.33 22.32 1.45
C THR A 224 3.84 22.61 1.24
N PHE A 225 3.01 22.37 2.26
CA PHE A 225 1.58 22.69 2.19
C PHE A 225 1.33 24.19 2.01
N ALA A 226 2.02 25.03 2.78
CA ALA A 226 1.93 26.49 2.66
C ALA A 226 2.35 26.98 1.26
N GLY A 227 3.42 26.42 0.70
CA GLY A 227 3.91 26.77 -0.65
C GLY A 227 3.02 26.31 -1.80
N LEU A 228 2.01 25.47 -1.54
CA LEU A 228 1.03 25.08 -2.57
C LEU A 228 -0.06 26.14 -2.79
N GLY A 229 -0.27 27.08 -1.85
CA GLY A 229 -1.17 28.23 -2.01
C GLY A 229 -2.56 27.83 -2.56
N ASP A 230 -3.01 28.53 -3.61
CA ASP A 230 -4.32 28.36 -4.24
C ASP A 230 -4.53 26.97 -4.89
N ARG A 231 -3.51 26.14 -4.95
CA ARG A 231 -3.65 24.73 -5.39
C ARG A 231 -4.34 23.87 -4.33
N LEU A 232 -4.52 24.38 -3.12
CA LEU A 232 -5.24 23.75 -2.03
C LEU A 232 -6.44 24.59 -1.61
N VAL A 233 -7.47 23.91 -1.14
CA VAL A 233 -8.58 24.50 -0.39
C VAL A 233 -8.58 23.95 1.02
N THR A 234 -9.05 24.76 1.97
CA THR A 234 -9.26 24.34 3.34
C THR A 234 -10.73 24.05 3.57
N VAL A 235 -11.04 22.89 4.13
CA VAL A 235 -12.40 22.51 4.52
C VAL A 235 -12.44 22.22 6.02
N PRO A 236 -13.54 22.60 6.74
CA PRO A 236 -13.66 22.29 8.15
C PRO A 236 -13.82 20.78 8.35
N GLY A 237 -12.93 20.19 9.14
CA GLY A 237 -13.01 18.79 9.56
C GLY A 237 -13.92 18.58 10.78
N PRO A 238 -14.01 17.35 11.28
CA PRO A 238 -14.68 17.06 12.55
C PRO A 238 -14.05 17.91 13.66
N ASN A 239 -14.90 18.43 14.56
CA ASN A 239 -14.48 19.33 15.66
C ASN A 239 -13.82 20.64 15.19
N GLY A 240 -14.12 21.12 13.97
CA GLY A 240 -13.63 22.40 13.46
C GLY A 240 -12.16 22.41 13.01
N LYS A 241 -11.42 21.31 13.14
CA LYS A 241 -10.02 21.26 12.68
C LYS A 241 -9.93 21.40 11.16
N PRO A 242 -9.07 22.30 10.64
CA PRO A 242 -8.94 22.48 9.20
C PRO A 242 -8.29 21.25 8.54
N LEU A 243 -8.83 20.86 7.39
CA LEU A 243 -8.29 19.83 6.52
C LEU A 243 -7.95 20.46 5.16
N PHE A 244 -6.83 20.06 4.59
CA PHE A 244 -6.43 20.46 3.26
C PHE A 244 -7.01 19.51 2.21
N ASP A 245 -7.42 20.07 1.09
CA ASP A 245 -7.98 19.34 -0.03
C ASP A 245 -7.63 19.99 -1.37
N LEU A 246 -7.91 19.28 -2.47
CA LEU A 246 -7.78 19.82 -3.81
C LEU A 246 -9.08 20.54 -4.23
N PRO A 247 -9.00 21.67 -4.94
CA PRO A 247 -10.16 22.25 -5.60
C PRO A 247 -10.87 21.22 -6.50
N GLY A 248 -12.21 21.15 -6.42
CA GLY A 248 -13.02 20.24 -7.25
C GLY A 248 -12.88 18.75 -6.96
N ALA A 249 -12.11 18.33 -5.94
CA ALA A 249 -12.02 16.93 -5.57
C ALA A 249 -13.39 16.38 -5.07
N PRO A 250 -13.70 15.09 -5.33
CA PRO A 250 -15.00 14.53 -4.98
C PRO A 250 -15.25 14.53 -3.47
N ARG A 251 -16.39 15.08 -3.07
CA ARG A 251 -16.90 15.11 -1.69
C ARG A 251 -18.40 14.76 -1.71
N PRO A 252 -18.73 13.47 -1.92
CA PRO A 252 -20.11 13.02 -1.93
C PRO A 252 -20.80 13.26 -0.58
N ASP A 253 -22.12 13.36 -0.61
CA ASP A 253 -22.93 13.53 0.60
C ASP A 253 -22.81 12.31 1.53
N ALA A 254 -23.10 12.55 2.80
CA ALA A 254 -22.99 11.53 3.86
C ALA A 254 -23.89 10.31 3.64
N ASP A 255 -25.03 10.48 2.98
CA ASP A 255 -26.02 9.44 2.68
C ASP A 255 -25.73 8.66 1.37
N THR A 256 -24.72 9.07 0.60
CA THR A 256 -24.28 8.31 -0.58
C THR A 256 -24.08 6.85 -0.22
N PRO A 257 -24.73 5.90 -0.91
CA PRO A 257 -24.59 4.48 -0.63
C PRO A 257 -23.15 3.99 -0.78
N ALA A 258 -22.71 3.14 0.13
CA ALA A 258 -21.41 2.48 0.05
C ALA A 258 -21.61 0.95 0.13
N PRO A 259 -21.34 0.22 -0.97
CA PRO A 259 -21.54 -1.21 -1.03
C PRO A 259 -20.54 -1.97 -0.16
N VAL A 260 -20.81 -3.25 0.07
CA VAL A 260 -19.86 -4.16 0.68
C VAL A 260 -18.57 -4.22 -0.14
N ARG A 261 -17.41 -4.11 0.52
CA ARG A 261 -16.09 -4.26 -0.10
C ARG A 261 -15.16 -5.10 0.76
N PHE A 262 -14.39 -5.95 0.13
CA PHE A 262 -13.34 -6.72 0.78
C PHE A 262 -12.00 -6.06 0.51
N LEU A 263 -11.33 -5.60 1.57
CA LEU A 263 -10.01 -4.99 1.50
C LEU A 263 -8.94 -5.99 1.96
N PRO A 264 -7.79 -6.08 1.27
CA PRO A 264 -6.70 -6.95 1.68
C PRO A 264 -6.00 -6.44 2.94
N GLU A 265 -5.08 -7.26 3.44
CA GLU A 265 -4.12 -6.86 4.47
C GLU A 265 -3.32 -5.64 4.01
N TRP A 266 -3.04 -4.73 4.95
CA TRP A 266 -2.30 -3.49 4.71
C TRP A 266 -2.88 -2.58 3.60
N ASP A 267 -4.17 -2.67 3.30
CA ASP A 267 -4.75 -1.71 2.35
C ASP A 267 -4.48 -0.27 2.81
N SER A 268 -3.99 0.55 1.88
CA SER A 268 -3.51 1.90 2.20
C SER A 268 -4.59 2.83 2.75
N VAL A 269 -5.87 2.53 2.55
CA VAL A 269 -6.98 3.30 3.12
C VAL A 269 -7.09 3.11 4.64
N ILE A 270 -6.51 2.03 5.17
CA ILE A 270 -6.57 1.66 6.59
C ILE A 270 -5.30 2.10 7.32
N VAL A 271 -4.13 1.81 6.77
CA VAL A 271 -2.83 1.78 7.46
C VAL A 271 -2.38 3.15 7.96
N THR A 272 -2.83 4.23 7.37
CA THR A 272 -2.24 5.56 7.55
C THR A 272 -3.18 6.57 8.17
N ARG A 273 -4.31 6.11 8.73
CA ARG A 273 -5.30 7.00 9.32
C ARG A 273 -5.44 6.80 10.82
N ALA A 274 -5.35 7.92 11.51
CA ALA A 274 -5.60 7.95 12.96
C ALA A 274 -7.08 8.22 13.28
N ASP A 275 -7.84 8.81 12.35
CA ASP A 275 -9.28 9.10 12.53
C ASP A 275 -10.15 7.85 12.34
N GLU A 276 -11.40 7.98 12.71
CA GLU A 276 -12.38 6.89 12.73
C GLU A 276 -13.23 6.80 11.44
N ARG A 277 -12.80 7.45 10.35
CA ARG A 277 -13.61 7.48 9.13
C ARG A 277 -13.79 6.11 8.46
N ILE A 278 -12.92 5.14 8.73
CA ILE A 278 -13.00 3.76 8.19
C ILE A 278 -13.06 2.74 9.31
N VAL A 279 -12.25 2.90 10.36
CA VAL A 279 -12.15 1.96 11.49
C VAL A 279 -12.54 2.68 12.76
N ALA A 280 -13.64 2.25 13.38
CA ALA A 280 -14.07 2.78 14.69
C ALA A 280 -13.01 2.49 15.75
N LYS A 281 -12.88 3.39 16.73
CA LYS A 281 -11.89 3.26 17.80
C LYS A 281 -11.99 1.92 18.54
N ALA A 282 -13.21 1.46 18.79
CA ALA A 282 -13.47 0.19 19.49
C ALA A 282 -12.99 -1.04 18.71
N ASP A 283 -12.95 -0.97 17.37
CA ASP A 283 -12.58 -2.09 16.50
C ASP A 283 -11.09 -2.10 16.15
N ARG A 284 -10.34 -1.04 16.47
CA ARG A 284 -8.90 -0.95 16.17
C ARG A 284 -8.08 -2.15 16.66
N PRO A 285 -8.29 -2.73 17.85
CA PRO A 285 -7.53 -3.90 18.30
C PRO A 285 -7.76 -5.16 17.44
N ARG A 286 -8.92 -5.27 16.78
CA ARG A 286 -9.23 -6.37 15.86
C ARG A 286 -8.56 -6.18 14.48
N VAL A 287 -8.28 -4.93 14.12
CA VAL A 287 -7.70 -4.54 12.81
C VAL A 287 -6.18 -4.45 12.85
N PHE A 288 -5.63 -3.80 13.88
CA PHE A 288 -4.19 -3.59 14.04
C PHE A 288 -3.63 -4.62 15.02
N LEU A 289 -3.00 -5.64 14.48
CA LEU A 289 -2.54 -6.81 15.22
C LEU A 289 -1.07 -6.68 15.66
N PRO A 290 -0.61 -7.43 16.68
CA PRO A 290 0.79 -7.45 17.08
C PRO A 290 1.74 -7.75 15.91
N GLY A 291 2.96 -7.21 15.94
CA GLY A 291 3.98 -7.41 14.91
C GLY A 291 3.71 -6.63 13.62
N LEU A 292 3.09 -5.44 13.71
CA LEU A 292 2.79 -4.55 12.58
C LEU A 292 1.89 -5.18 11.51
N ARG A 293 1.12 -6.19 11.87
CA ARG A 293 0.13 -6.81 10.99
C ARG A 293 -1.15 -5.99 10.97
N VAL A 294 -1.77 -5.91 9.81
CA VAL A 294 -3.08 -5.29 9.61
C VAL A 294 -3.98 -6.31 8.95
N ALA A 295 -5.12 -6.60 9.57
CA ALA A 295 -6.06 -7.60 9.08
C ALA A 295 -6.69 -7.17 7.75
N ALA A 296 -7.05 -8.15 6.94
CA ALA A 296 -7.93 -7.94 5.80
C ALA A 296 -9.36 -7.67 6.30
N LEU A 297 -10.05 -6.69 5.69
CA LEU A 297 -11.33 -6.18 6.21
C LEU A 297 -12.49 -6.36 5.25
N VAL A 298 -13.67 -6.53 5.81
CA VAL A 298 -14.94 -6.31 5.13
C VAL A 298 -15.45 -4.93 5.51
N LEU A 299 -15.71 -4.08 4.52
CA LEU A 299 -16.43 -2.82 4.72
C LEU A 299 -17.92 -3.04 4.47
N VAL A 300 -18.75 -2.57 5.41
CA VAL A 300 -20.20 -2.47 5.27
C VAL A 300 -20.57 -1.01 5.46
N ASP A 301 -21.31 -0.45 4.50
CA ASP A 301 -21.60 0.99 4.46
C ASP A 301 -20.35 1.87 4.66
N GLY A 302 -19.22 1.41 4.10
CA GLY A 302 -17.94 2.11 4.13
C GLY A 302 -17.14 1.99 5.43
N MET A 303 -17.64 1.30 6.45
CA MET A 303 -16.98 1.11 7.74
C MET A 303 -16.47 -0.31 7.89
N ALA A 304 -15.33 -0.49 8.55
CA ALA A 304 -14.83 -1.80 8.93
C ALA A 304 -15.86 -2.53 9.81
N ALA A 305 -16.29 -3.70 9.37
CA ALA A 305 -17.36 -4.47 10.00
C ALA A 305 -17.00 -5.93 10.28
N ALA A 306 -15.91 -6.43 9.68
CA ALA A 306 -15.39 -7.76 9.90
C ALA A 306 -13.93 -7.85 9.49
N THR A 307 -13.23 -8.89 9.95
CA THR A 307 -11.99 -9.39 9.35
C THR A 307 -12.29 -10.61 8.47
N TRP A 308 -11.39 -10.92 7.55
CA TRP A 308 -11.53 -12.11 6.72
C TRP A 308 -10.19 -12.78 6.42
N LYS A 309 -10.26 -14.07 6.13
CA LYS A 309 -9.12 -14.88 5.64
C LYS A 309 -9.62 -15.99 4.73
N VAL A 310 -8.75 -16.44 3.83
CA VAL A 310 -9.04 -17.56 2.94
C VAL A 310 -8.17 -18.74 3.31
N SER A 311 -8.78 -19.91 3.39
CA SER A 311 -8.10 -21.19 3.37
C SER A 311 -8.53 -21.98 2.12
N ALA A 312 -7.56 -22.60 1.44
CA ALA A 312 -7.83 -23.31 0.23
C ALA A 312 -7.05 -24.62 0.14
N THR A 313 -7.71 -25.61 -0.46
CA THR A 313 -7.12 -26.84 -0.98
C THR A 313 -7.36 -26.91 -2.48
N SER A 314 -6.83 -27.90 -3.17
CA SER A 314 -7.10 -28.11 -4.61
C SER A 314 -8.58 -28.37 -4.93
N ARG A 315 -9.40 -28.69 -3.93
CA ARG A 315 -10.82 -29.02 -4.12
C ARG A 315 -11.76 -27.96 -3.56
N LYS A 316 -11.43 -27.36 -2.41
CA LYS A 316 -12.31 -26.45 -1.68
C LYS A 316 -11.60 -25.19 -1.30
N ALA A 317 -12.22 -24.04 -1.53
CA ALA A 317 -11.83 -22.74 -0.98
C ALA A 317 -12.89 -22.28 0.02
N THR A 318 -12.45 -21.83 1.20
CA THR A 318 -13.31 -21.32 2.26
C THR A 318 -12.88 -19.91 2.63
N LEU A 319 -13.82 -18.96 2.56
CA LEU A 319 -13.68 -17.61 3.08
C LEU A 319 -14.26 -17.58 4.50
N GLN A 320 -13.42 -17.34 5.46
CA GLN A 320 -13.80 -17.18 6.86
C GLN A 320 -13.89 -15.69 7.17
N ILE A 321 -15.06 -15.26 7.65
CA ILE A 321 -15.39 -13.89 8.00
C ILE A 321 -15.73 -13.85 9.48
N GLU A 322 -14.98 -13.07 10.26
CA GLU A 322 -15.24 -12.82 11.68
C GLU A 322 -15.85 -11.43 11.81
N SER A 323 -17.17 -11.38 12.03
CA SER A 323 -17.89 -10.11 12.11
C SER A 323 -17.74 -9.45 13.46
N PHE A 324 -17.70 -8.11 13.47
CA PHE A 324 -17.56 -7.33 14.71
C PHE A 324 -18.88 -7.24 15.48
N LYS A 325 -20.01 -7.47 14.80
CA LYS A 325 -21.36 -7.48 15.35
C LYS A 325 -22.30 -8.28 14.47
N THR A 326 -23.43 -8.69 14.99
CA THR A 326 -24.50 -9.32 14.20
C THR A 326 -25.02 -8.37 13.12
N TRP A 327 -25.19 -8.88 11.91
CA TRP A 327 -25.70 -8.11 10.78
C TRP A 327 -27.19 -8.40 10.50
N PRO A 328 -27.94 -7.40 10.01
CA PRO A 328 -29.24 -7.64 9.39
C PRO A 328 -29.14 -8.66 8.24
N VAL A 329 -30.23 -9.40 7.99
CA VAL A 329 -30.28 -10.43 6.96
C VAL A 329 -29.85 -9.90 5.58
N ALA A 330 -30.29 -8.68 5.22
CA ALA A 330 -29.93 -8.06 3.94
C ALA A 330 -28.42 -7.83 3.82
N VAL A 331 -27.77 -7.27 4.83
CA VAL A 331 -26.32 -7.05 4.86
C VAL A 331 -25.56 -8.37 4.79
N ARG A 332 -26.00 -9.37 5.57
CA ARG A 332 -25.37 -10.70 5.53
C ARG A 332 -25.44 -11.30 4.13
N ARG A 333 -26.57 -11.18 3.43
CA ARG A 333 -26.71 -11.66 2.05
C ARG A 333 -25.74 -10.98 1.08
N GLU A 334 -25.57 -9.65 1.19
CA GLU A 334 -24.62 -8.92 0.36
C GLU A 334 -23.17 -9.33 0.65
N VAL A 335 -22.79 -9.50 1.93
CA VAL A 335 -21.45 -9.96 2.32
C VAL A 335 -21.17 -11.37 1.77
N LEU A 336 -22.13 -12.28 1.85
CA LEU A 336 -21.98 -13.64 1.31
C LEU A 336 -21.78 -13.62 -0.21
N ALA A 337 -22.58 -12.85 -0.94
CA ALA A 337 -22.49 -12.76 -2.39
C ALA A 337 -21.15 -12.14 -2.86
N GLU A 338 -20.72 -11.04 -2.23
CA GLU A 338 -19.44 -10.40 -2.56
C GLU A 338 -18.27 -11.31 -2.14
N GLY A 339 -18.38 -12.01 -1.01
CA GLY A 339 -17.38 -12.97 -0.52
C GLY A 339 -17.22 -14.17 -1.45
N GLU A 340 -18.30 -14.72 -1.99
CA GLU A 340 -18.22 -15.79 -2.99
C GLU A 340 -17.53 -15.30 -4.28
N SER A 341 -17.85 -14.09 -4.71
CA SER A 341 -17.19 -13.46 -5.87
C SER A 341 -15.70 -13.28 -5.64
N LEU A 342 -15.29 -12.88 -4.43
CA LEU A 342 -13.89 -12.80 -4.02
C LEU A 342 -13.22 -14.18 -4.07
N LEU A 343 -13.83 -15.21 -3.52
CA LEU A 343 -13.25 -16.56 -3.52
C LEU A 343 -12.98 -17.06 -4.94
N ARG A 344 -13.93 -16.85 -5.87
CA ARG A 344 -13.75 -17.21 -7.28
C ARG A 344 -12.59 -16.46 -7.94
N PHE A 345 -12.36 -15.22 -7.55
CA PHE A 345 -11.21 -14.44 -8.03
C PHE A 345 -9.89 -14.93 -7.44
N VAL A 346 -9.83 -15.19 -6.13
CA VAL A 346 -8.57 -15.53 -5.45
C VAL A 346 -8.19 -17.00 -5.56
N GLU A 347 -9.17 -17.90 -5.70
CA GLU A 347 -8.95 -19.36 -5.79
C GLU A 347 -9.70 -19.98 -6.97
N PRO A 348 -9.47 -19.54 -8.22
CA PRO A 348 -10.28 -19.94 -9.38
C PRO A 348 -10.17 -21.43 -9.73
N GLN A 349 -9.18 -22.14 -9.18
CA GLN A 349 -8.98 -23.58 -9.40
C GLN A 349 -9.76 -24.45 -8.43
N ALA A 350 -10.35 -23.88 -7.37
CA ALA A 350 -11.15 -24.62 -6.41
C ALA A 350 -12.45 -25.11 -7.08
N LYS A 351 -12.88 -26.33 -6.73
CA LYS A 351 -14.13 -26.91 -7.27
C LYS A 351 -15.36 -26.45 -6.49
N THR A 352 -15.18 -26.17 -5.20
CA THR A 352 -16.26 -25.70 -4.32
C THR A 352 -15.83 -24.47 -3.55
N PHE A 353 -16.79 -23.59 -3.31
CA PHE A 353 -16.60 -22.32 -2.63
C PHE A 353 -17.55 -22.24 -1.44
N ASP A 354 -17.01 -21.90 -0.28
CA ASP A 354 -17.77 -21.80 0.95
C ASP A 354 -17.47 -20.48 1.66
N VAL A 355 -18.49 -19.80 2.18
CA VAL A 355 -18.36 -18.54 2.91
C VAL A 355 -18.96 -18.72 4.30
N GLU A 356 -18.09 -18.75 5.28
CA GLU A 356 -18.43 -18.92 6.70
C GLU A 356 -18.41 -17.56 7.40
N VAL A 357 -19.46 -17.23 8.15
CA VAL A 357 -19.56 -15.99 8.95
C VAL A 357 -19.77 -16.36 10.41
N THR A 358 -18.81 -15.99 11.23
CA THR A 358 -18.86 -16.05 12.70
C THR A 358 -18.98 -14.64 13.30
N THR A 359 -19.39 -14.55 14.57
CA THR A 359 -19.50 -13.28 15.32
C THR A 359 -18.69 -13.40 16.59
#